data_f5d2a4e9b1ba9bb3f35680158bda3cc6
#
_entry.id   f5d2a4e9b1ba9bb3f35680158bda3cc6
#
_cell.length_a   1.000
_cell.length_b   1.000
_cell.length_c   1.000
_cell.angle_alpha   90.00
_cell.angle_beta   90.00
_cell.angle_gamma   90.00
#
_symmetry.space_group_name_H-M   'P 1'
#
loop_
_entity.id
_entity.type
_entity.pdbx_description
1 polymer ?
#
loop_
_entity_poly.entity_id
_entity_poly.type
_entity_poly.pdbx_seq_one_letter_code
_entity_poly.pdbx_strand_id
1 'polypeptide(L)'
;MAAIITDKIKLQLAQTIFDEFNTANLGDSNNYYYIGVGRSQQWQAEAETDVVPNTTAADNHEREERLFRYNLQSVKAAENLSFVVPGGPDYDWSANKEYYEYSDAIAGQPQATFYVRTDENKVYICIRKGKNGDGTAKTSTVKPDHTNTALVPETDGYVWKYLYTITTTAANNFLTTNFMPVEFVDSAAPTDPRFSQLSVQNAAVPGQIIGYRVINPGGPYSGTVHSSGIKVGPALTIIGDGTNAKAYPILNPINNSIAAVEVGDSPDAAAISFVSDQGANYKYANISVSSATLQAGGSNAVIAPIFGPRNGIGADARKDLRSTSLMFNIKPVGGVDVNNEPTWPVDQDYRQIGLIKNIRTDSADGEFFTAEAGTALSRMKANLTFGDGDYLQASGEYQLEFDDDPIIYGTDSNAAGYMVWNDDSATIWYHQTEETGFTQFVDGEAITIPGKFAGSMTIDSANIAPDVDRYSGELLFVSNQSATARDPQQTEDIKVVVRL
;
A
#
# COMPACT_ATOMS: atom_id res chain seq x y z
N MET A 1 -7.93 28.76 -10.02
CA MET A 1 -8.14 27.59 -10.91
C MET A 1 -7.92 26.35 -10.07
N ALA A 2 -8.85 25.40 -10.09
CA ALA A 2 -8.64 24.10 -9.45
C ALA A 2 -7.82 23.21 -10.41
N ALA A 3 -6.63 22.81 -10.00
CA ALA A 3 -5.82 21.84 -10.74
C ALA A 3 -6.30 20.42 -10.40
N ILE A 4 -6.35 19.54 -11.39
CA ILE A 4 -6.70 18.13 -11.22
C ILE A 4 -5.47 17.29 -11.54
N ILE A 5 -4.93 16.62 -10.51
CA ILE A 5 -3.93 15.59 -10.70
C ILE A 5 -4.69 14.28 -10.93
N THR A 6 -4.51 13.70 -12.13
CA THR A 6 -5.21 12.46 -12.49
C THR A 6 -4.53 11.23 -11.86
N ASP A 7 -5.29 10.18 -11.60
CA ASP A 7 -4.76 8.89 -11.13
C ASP A 7 -3.70 8.32 -12.10
N LYS A 8 -3.71 8.75 -13.37
CA LYS A 8 -2.71 8.33 -14.36
C LYS A 8 -1.30 8.79 -14.02
N ILE A 9 -1.14 10.03 -13.51
CA ILE A 9 0.19 10.53 -13.08
C ILE A 9 0.65 9.74 -11.86
N LYS A 10 -0.22 9.55 -10.89
CA LYS A 10 0.10 8.78 -9.67
C LYS A 10 0.49 7.35 -10.00
N LEU A 11 -0.29 6.68 -10.86
CA LEU A 11 0.02 5.33 -11.29
C LEU A 11 1.35 5.26 -12.07
N GLN A 12 1.65 6.28 -12.89
CA GLN A 12 2.92 6.35 -13.62
C GLN A 12 4.11 6.55 -12.67
N LEU A 13 3.98 7.40 -11.65
CA LEU A 13 5.01 7.56 -10.61
C LEU A 13 5.22 6.24 -9.83
N ALA A 14 4.12 5.58 -9.43
CA ALA A 14 4.20 4.27 -8.79
C ALA A 14 4.90 3.25 -9.69
N GLN A 15 4.58 3.23 -10.99
CA GLN A 15 5.21 2.33 -11.95
C GLN A 15 6.71 2.62 -12.09
N THR A 16 7.12 3.90 -12.12
CA THR A 16 8.53 4.27 -12.19
C THR A 16 9.30 3.74 -10.98
N ILE A 17 8.78 3.94 -9.77
CA ILE A 17 9.40 3.42 -8.53
C ILE A 17 9.47 1.88 -8.56
N PHE A 18 8.40 1.23 -9.01
CA PHE A 18 8.33 -0.23 -9.10
C PHE A 18 9.35 -0.80 -10.12
N ASP A 19 9.49 -0.15 -11.27
CA ASP A 19 10.44 -0.56 -12.30
C ASP A 19 11.88 -0.33 -11.85
N GLU A 20 12.18 0.81 -11.21
CA GLU A 20 13.50 1.10 -10.63
C GLU A 20 13.88 0.04 -9.58
N PHE A 21 12.96 -0.32 -8.68
CA PHE A 21 13.19 -1.33 -7.66
C PHE A 21 13.51 -2.70 -8.27
N ASN A 22 12.72 -3.13 -9.25
CA ASN A 22 12.93 -4.43 -9.89
C ASN A 22 14.23 -4.48 -10.71
N THR A 23 14.59 -3.36 -11.35
CA THR A 23 15.86 -3.27 -12.11
C THR A 23 17.07 -3.32 -11.17
N ALA A 24 17.01 -2.67 -10.01
CA ALA A 24 18.06 -2.74 -8.99
C ALA A 24 18.27 -4.17 -8.50
N ASN A 25 17.20 -4.90 -8.23
CA ASN A 25 17.29 -6.30 -7.79
C ASN A 25 17.85 -7.25 -8.86
N LEU A 26 17.84 -6.84 -10.13
CA LEU A 26 18.50 -7.57 -11.22
C LEU A 26 19.98 -7.19 -11.43
N GLY A 27 20.52 -6.27 -10.60
CA GLY A 27 21.90 -5.82 -10.66
C GLY A 27 22.20 -4.78 -11.74
N ASP A 28 21.20 -4.31 -12.46
CA ASP A 28 21.36 -3.43 -13.62
C ASP A 28 21.20 -1.93 -13.31
N SER A 29 20.81 -1.55 -12.08
CA SER A 29 20.67 -0.16 -11.68
C SER A 29 21.17 0.14 -10.27
N ASN A 30 21.49 1.40 -10.02
CA ASN A 30 21.96 1.89 -8.72
C ASN A 30 20.81 2.48 -7.86
N ASN A 31 19.58 2.01 -8.04
CA ASN A 31 18.43 2.53 -7.32
C ASN A 31 17.94 1.51 -6.27
N TYR A 32 18.57 1.53 -5.11
CA TYR A 32 18.22 0.68 -3.99
C TYR A 32 17.32 1.42 -2.99
N TYR A 33 16.32 0.72 -2.44
CA TYR A 33 15.41 1.23 -1.43
C TYR A 33 15.62 0.51 -0.12
N TYR A 34 15.59 1.26 0.98
CA TYR A 34 15.87 0.75 2.32
C TYR A 34 14.80 1.22 3.29
N ILE A 35 14.48 0.39 4.26
CA ILE A 35 13.70 0.78 5.42
C ILE A 35 14.66 0.96 6.59
N GLY A 36 14.66 2.17 7.15
CA GLY A 36 15.41 2.52 8.33
C GLY A 36 14.50 2.67 9.54
N VAL A 37 15.01 2.34 10.73
CA VAL A 37 14.33 2.54 12.00
C VAL A 37 15.21 3.36 12.93
N GLY A 38 14.55 4.17 13.77
CA GLY A 38 15.26 5.05 14.66
C GLY A 38 14.39 5.60 15.79
N ARG A 39 15.00 6.51 16.56
CA ARG A 39 14.45 7.15 17.75
C ARG A 39 14.03 6.16 18.83
N SER A 40 14.96 5.87 19.71
CA SER A 40 14.72 5.18 20.96
C SER A 40 14.04 6.07 22.01
N GLN A 41 14.38 7.37 22.04
CA GLN A 41 13.89 8.33 23.00
C GLN A 41 12.39 8.59 22.86
N GLN A 42 11.72 8.76 24.00
CA GLN A 42 10.30 9.12 24.07
C GLN A 42 10.01 10.44 23.35
N TRP A 43 8.79 10.56 22.84
CA TRP A 43 8.37 11.77 22.13
C TRP A 43 8.25 13.02 23.03
N GLN A 44 7.85 12.83 24.27
CA GLN A 44 7.70 13.91 25.26
C GLN A 44 8.23 13.45 26.61
N ALA A 45 9.20 14.20 27.14
CA ALA A 45 9.84 13.90 28.40
C ALA A 45 8.96 14.10 29.68
N GLU A 46 7.75 14.65 29.52
CA GLU A 46 6.92 15.06 30.66
C GLU A 46 5.69 14.19 30.90
N ALA A 47 5.44 13.17 30.11
CA ALA A 47 4.22 12.38 30.26
C ALA A 47 4.52 10.89 30.39
N GLU A 48 3.86 10.25 31.31
CA GLU A 48 3.77 8.78 31.38
C GLU A 48 3.17 8.14 30.10
N THR A 49 2.92 8.94 29.08
CA THR A 49 2.36 8.51 27.80
C THR A 49 3.21 9.00 26.64
N ASP A 50 3.70 8.06 25.85
CA ASP A 50 4.48 8.31 24.63
C ASP A 50 3.57 8.83 23.51
N VAL A 51 3.32 10.14 23.51
CA VAL A 51 2.41 10.77 22.56
C VAL A 51 3.10 11.04 21.24
N VAL A 52 2.72 10.30 20.21
CA VAL A 52 3.22 10.50 18.86
C VAL A 52 2.86 11.90 18.34
N PRO A 53 3.85 12.73 17.95
CA PRO A 53 3.57 14.06 17.46
C PRO A 53 2.80 14.02 16.14
N ASN A 54 1.90 14.98 15.99
CA ASN A 54 1.20 15.15 14.72
C ASN A 54 2.15 15.73 13.66
N THR A 55 2.57 14.91 12.71
CA THR A 55 3.52 15.26 11.64
C THR A 55 2.90 16.11 10.52
N THR A 56 1.66 16.55 10.64
CA THR A 56 1.01 17.35 9.60
C THR A 56 1.55 18.77 9.44
N ALA A 57 2.45 19.22 10.30
CA ALA A 57 3.13 20.50 10.15
C ALA A 57 4.28 20.37 9.14
N ALA A 58 3.92 20.31 7.88
CA ALA A 58 4.81 20.14 6.73
C ALA A 58 5.75 21.33 6.46
N ASP A 59 5.82 22.32 7.33
CA ASP A 59 6.59 23.55 7.09
C ASP A 59 8.10 23.37 7.28
N ASN A 60 8.55 22.13 7.62
CA ASN A 60 9.94 21.91 7.99
C ASN A 60 10.48 20.51 7.61
N HIS A 61 10.22 20.07 6.38
CA HIS A 61 10.66 18.76 5.89
C HIS A 61 12.18 18.52 6.08
N GLU A 62 13.00 19.51 5.79
CA GLU A 62 14.46 19.40 5.95
C GLU A 62 14.90 19.20 7.40
N ARG A 63 14.16 19.74 8.35
CA ARG A 63 14.43 19.51 9.77
C ARG A 63 14.04 18.09 10.18
N GLU A 64 12.87 17.64 9.80
CA GLU A 64 12.41 16.29 10.08
C GLU A 64 13.34 15.24 9.46
N GLU A 65 13.84 15.50 8.24
CA GLU A 65 14.86 14.66 7.63
C GLU A 65 16.13 14.59 8.47
N ARG A 66 16.67 15.75 8.93
CA ARG A 66 17.87 15.76 9.78
C ARG A 66 17.64 15.03 11.10
N LEU A 67 16.50 15.27 11.75
CA LEU A 67 16.17 14.62 13.02
C LEU A 67 16.08 13.11 12.85
N PHE A 68 15.44 12.63 11.78
CA PHE A 68 15.40 11.22 11.49
C PHE A 68 16.80 10.63 11.28
N ARG A 69 17.66 11.32 10.52
CA ARG A 69 19.04 10.86 10.26
C ARG A 69 19.88 10.80 11.54
N TYR A 70 19.73 11.75 12.45
CA TYR A 70 20.40 11.72 13.77
C TYR A 70 19.96 10.52 14.61
N ASN A 71 18.68 10.22 14.56
CA ASN A 71 18.07 9.16 15.35
C ASN A 71 18.14 7.77 14.67
N LEU A 72 18.60 7.69 13.43
CA LEU A 72 18.66 6.44 12.67
C LEU A 72 19.55 5.42 13.39
N GLN A 73 19.04 4.22 13.62
CA GLN A 73 19.73 3.15 14.34
C GLN A 73 20.20 2.04 13.39
N SER A 74 19.31 1.58 12.53
CA SER A 74 19.60 0.50 11.59
C SER A 74 18.84 0.68 10.31
N VAL A 75 19.37 0.13 9.23
CA VAL A 75 18.73 0.08 7.92
C VAL A 75 18.77 -1.33 7.36
N LYS A 76 17.72 -1.69 6.64
CA LYS A 76 17.66 -2.94 5.89
C LYS A 76 17.16 -2.65 4.48
N ALA A 77 17.82 -3.23 3.49
CA ALA A 77 17.36 -3.14 2.10
C ALA A 77 15.97 -3.76 1.95
N ALA A 78 15.09 -3.07 1.21
CA ALA A 78 13.75 -3.58 0.93
C ALA A 78 13.86 -4.88 0.13
N GLU A 79 13.17 -5.92 0.60
CA GLU A 79 13.24 -7.25 -0.01
C GLU A 79 12.21 -7.39 -1.12
N ASN A 80 11.05 -6.79 -0.93
CA ASN A 80 9.93 -6.93 -1.83
C ASN A 80 9.16 -5.61 -1.98
N LEU A 81 8.61 -5.41 -3.17
CA LEU A 81 7.74 -4.28 -3.50
C LEU A 81 6.52 -4.76 -4.28
N SER A 82 5.35 -4.27 -3.95
CA SER A 82 4.12 -4.53 -4.68
C SER A 82 3.24 -3.30 -4.78
N PHE A 83 2.45 -3.23 -5.85
CA PHE A 83 1.27 -2.38 -5.86
C PHE A 83 0.25 -2.90 -4.87
N VAL A 84 -0.43 -2.00 -4.18
CA VAL A 84 -1.48 -2.37 -3.24
C VAL A 84 -2.72 -1.48 -3.41
N VAL A 85 -3.86 -2.05 -3.04
CA VAL A 85 -5.14 -1.34 -2.93
C VAL A 85 -5.75 -1.59 -1.55
N PRO A 86 -6.71 -0.79 -1.12
CA PRO A 86 -7.45 -1.09 0.10
C PRO A 86 -7.98 -2.52 0.12
N GLY A 87 -7.89 -3.16 1.26
CA GLY A 87 -8.30 -4.54 1.50
C GLY A 87 -8.98 -4.67 2.87
N GLY A 88 -9.09 -5.90 3.35
CA GLY A 88 -9.66 -6.21 4.65
C GLY A 88 -11.17 -6.43 4.62
N PRO A 89 -11.86 -6.44 5.78
CA PRO A 89 -13.23 -6.93 5.92
C PRO A 89 -14.26 -6.23 5.02
N ASP A 90 -14.02 -4.96 4.68
CA ASP A 90 -14.92 -4.22 3.78
C ASP A 90 -14.81 -4.68 2.33
N TYR A 91 -13.66 -5.22 1.94
CA TYR A 91 -13.37 -5.72 0.60
C TYR A 91 -13.41 -7.25 0.51
N ASP A 92 -13.55 -7.94 1.62
CA ASP A 92 -13.80 -9.38 1.60
C ASP A 92 -15.27 -9.64 1.24
N TRP A 93 -15.47 -10.58 0.31
CA TRP A 93 -16.83 -10.95 -0.06
C TRP A 93 -17.55 -11.58 1.14
N SER A 94 -18.75 -11.12 1.38
CA SER A 94 -19.65 -11.69 2.39
C SER A 94 -21.09 -11.74 1.86
N ALA A 95 -21.81 -12.78 2.22
CA ALA A 95 -23.20 -12.92 1.84
C ALA A 95 -24.07 -11.83 2.48
N ASN A 96 -25.15 -11.45 1.77
CA ASN A 96 -26.10 -10.43 2.18
C ASN A 96 -25.57 -9.00 2.28
N LYS A 97 -24.41 -8.73 1.64
CA LYS A 97 -23.83 -7.39 1.50
C LYS A 97 -24.18 -6.81 0.12
N GLU A 98 -24.47 -5.51 0.06
CA GLU A 98 -24.59 -4.77 -1.19
C GLU A 98 -23.21 -4.30 -1.63
N TYR A 99 -22.85 -4.58 -2.89
CA TYR A 99 -21.62 -4.11 -3.53
C TYR A 99 -21.95 -3.06 -4.58
N TYR A 100 -21.02 -2.15 -4.81
CA TYR A 100 -21.17 -1.10 -5.82
C TYR A 100 -20.70 -1.60 -7.19
N GLU A 101 -21.36 -1.12 -8.24
CA GLU A 101 -20.91 -1.34 -9.62
C GLU A 101 -19.67 -0.47 -9.90
N TYR A 102 -18.79 -0.96 -10.78
CA TYR A 102 -17.74 -0.13 -11.33
C TYR A 102 -18.32 1.14 -11.95
N SER A 103 -17.73 2.29 -11.68
CA SER A 103 -18.12 3.57 -12.27
C SER A 103 -16.90 4.43 -12.60
N ASP A 104 -16.91 5.05 -13.77
CA ASP A 104 -15.92 6.03 -14.19
C ASP A 104 -16.04 7.39 -13.50
N ALA A 105 -17.12 7.60 -12.75
CA ALA A 105 -17.38 8.82 -11.97
C ALA A 105 -16.85 8.78 -10.53
N ILE A 106 -16.33 7.63 -10.07
CA ILE A 106 -15.71 7.54 -8.75
C ILE A 106 -14.37 8.27 -8.80
N ALA A 107 -14.22 9.32 -8.01
CA ALA A 107 -12.98 10.08 -7.89
C ALA A 107 -12.08 9.50 -6.79
N GLY A 108 -10.78 9.41 -7.06
CA GLY A 108 -9.76 9.02 -6.08
C GLY A 108 -9.72 7.53 -5.75
N GLN A 109 -9.15 7.18 -4.61
CA GLN A 109 -9.18 5.82 -4.04
C GLN A 109 -10.64 5.39 -3.90
N PRO A 110 -10.99 4.13 -4.19
CA PRO A 110 -12.38 3.70 -4.17
C PRO A 110 -12.98 3.89 -2.78
N GLN A 111 -13.88 4.86 -2.67
CA GLN A 111 -14.69 5.05 -1.46
C GLN A 111 -15.87 4.07 -1.42
N ALA A 112 -16.09 3.35 -2.51
CA ALA A 112 -17.15 2.37 -2.67
C ALA A 112 -16.55 1.01 -3.00
N THR A 113 -17.04 -0.04 -2.37
CA THR A 113 -16.59 -1.43 -2.57
C THR A 113 -17.13 -1.96 -3.90
N PHE A 114 -16.44 -1.68 -5.00
CA PHE A 114 -16.76 -2.20 -6.33
C PHE A 114 -15.90 -3.39 -6.74
N TYR A 115 -15.02 -3.86 -5.87
CA TYR A 115 -14.25 -5.09 -6.02
C TYR A 115 -14.24 -5.86 -4.70
N VAL A 116 -14.03 -7.15 -4.80
CA VAL A 116 -14.00 -8.03 -3.63
C VAL A 116 -12.89 -9.06 -3.74
N ARG A 117 -12.43 -9.53 -2.59
CA ARG A 117 -11.58 -10.70 -2.44
C ARG A 117 -12.40 -11.83 -1.80
N THR A 118 -12.27 -13.04 -2.31
CA THR A 118 -12.84 -14.23 -1.67
C THR A 118 -11.86 -14.87 -0.69
N ASP A 119 -12.36 -15.81 0.10
CA ASP A 119 -11.56 -16.62 1.03
C ASP A 119 -10.49 -17.48 0.34
N GLU A 120 -10.66 -17.76 -0.97
CA GLU A 120 -9.64 -18.38 -1.81
C GLU A 120 -8.64 -17.37 -2.42
N ASN A 121 -8.62 -16.13 -1.94
CA ASN A 121 -7.78 -15.05 -2.44
C ASN A 121 -8.01 -14.68 -3.92
N LYS A 122 -9.16 -15.03 -4.50
CA LYS A 122 -9.56 -14.57 -5.83
C LYS A 122 -10.14 -13.16 -5.74
N VAL A 123 -9.74 -12.30 -6.67
CA VAL A 123 -10.18 -10.90 -6.73
C VAL A 123 -11.10 -10.68 -7.91
N TYR A 124 -12.24 -10.08 -7.65
CA TYR A 124 -13.29 -9.81 -8.63
C TYR A 124 -13.69 -8.34 -8.62
N ILE A 125 -14.03 -7.82 -9.79
CA ILE A 125 -14.65 -6.50 -9.93
C ILE A 125 -16.15 -6.68 -10.21
N CYS A 126 -16.97 -5.91 -9.52
CA CYS A 126 -18.41 -5.88 -9.73
C CYS A 126 -18.75 -5.02 -10.95
N ILE A 127 -19.22 -5.65 -12.00
CA ILE A 127 -19.63 -4.97 -13.24
C ILE A 127 -21.08 -4.52 -13.16
N ARG A 128 -21.92 -5.35 -12.53
CA ARG A 128 -23.33 -5.07 -12.32
C ARG A 128 -23.78 -5.64 -10.98
N LYS A 129 -24.51 -4.88 -10.23
CA LYS A 129 -25.18 -5.36 -9.02
C LYS A 129 -26.55 -5.97 -9.35
N GLY A 130 -26.98 -6.91 -8.54
CA GLY A 130 -28.32 -7.46 -8.63
C GLY A 130 -29.38 -6.38 -8.37
N LYS A 131 -30.48 -6.44 -9.14
CA LYS A 131 -31.61 -5.49 -8.99
C LYS A 131 -32.92 -6.24 -8.90
N ASN A 132 -33.85 -5.67 -8.16
CA ASN A 132 -35.25 -6.08 -8.12
C ASN A 132 -36.00 -5.59 -9.38
N GLY A 133 -37.20 -6.08 -9.62
CA GLY A 133 -38.00 -5.66 -10.77
C GLY A 133 -38.38 -4.16 -10.78
N ASP A 134 -38.27 -3.48 -9.65
CA ASP A 134 -38.47 -2.03 -9.51
C ASP A 134 -37.15 -1.22 -9.66
N GLY A 135 -36.04 -1.89 -9.97
CA GLY A 135 -34.73 -1.28 -10.13
C GLY A 135 -33.95 -1.04 -8.82
N THR A 136 -34.51 -1.39 -7.66
CA THR A 136 -33.79 -1.29 -6.37
C THR A 136 -32.70 -2.34 -6.28
N ALA A 137 -31.61 -2.02 -5.54
CA ALA A 137 -30.49 -2.92 -5.37
C ALA A 137 -30.86 -4.18 -4.56
N LYS A 138 -30.26 -5.31 -4.94
CA LYS A 138 -30.23 -6.54 -4.14
C LYS A 138 -28.89 -6.68 -3.42
N THR A 139 -28.88 -7.43 -2.33
CA THR A 139 -27.62 -7.90 -1.70
C THR A 139 -27.08 -9.11 -2.48
N SER A 140 -25.75 -9.26 -2.51
CA SER A 140 -25.12 -10.45 -3.08
C SER A 140 -25.29 -11.63 -2.13
N THR A 141 -25.72 -12.77 -2.67
CA THR A 141 -25.93 -14.01 -1.91
C THR A 141 -25.15 -15.19 -2.49
N VAL A 142 -24.57 -15.02 -3.68
CA VAL A 142 -23.77 -16.03 -4.36
C VAL A 142 -22.32 -15.57 -4.44
N LYS A 143 -21.42 -16.33 -3.82
CA LYS A 143 -19.98 -16.05 -3.88
C LYS A 143 -19.45 -16.30 -5.28
N PRO A 144 -18.77 -15.33 -5.92
CA PRO A 144 -18.09 -15.60 -7.19
C PRO A 144 -16.94 -16.58 -6.97
N ASP A 145 -16.91 -17.64 -7.77
CA ASP A 145 -15.89 -18.70 -7.64
C ASP A 145 -15.37 -19.19 -9.01
N HIS A 146 -15.22 -18.32 -9.96
CA HIS A 146 -14.71 -18.66 -11.30
C HIS A 146 -13.41 -17.96 -11.62
N THR A 147 -12.67 -18.46 -12.61
CA THR A 147 -11.48 -17.84 -13.20
C THR A 147 -11.67 -17.56 -14.70
N ASN A 148 -12.93 -17.39 -15.12
CA ASN A 148 -13.28 -17.17 -16.52
C ASN A 148 -12.75 -15.85 -17.04
N THR A 149 -12.37 -15.83 -18.31
CA THR A 149 -12.00 -14.61 -19.02
C THR A 149 -13.20 -13.71 -19.35
N ALA A 150 -14.40 -14.30 -19.42
CA ALA A 150 -15.66 -13.59 -19.64
C ALA A 150 -16.28 -13.11 -18.32
N LEU A 151 -17.24 -12.20 -18.44
CA LEU A 151 -18.13 -11.82 -17.35
C LEU A 151 -19.05 -12.97 -16.96
N VAL A 152 -19.25 -13.19 -15.67
CA VAL A 152 -20.13 -14.27 -15.20
C VAL A 152 -21.27 -13.67 -14.38
N PRO A 153 -22.51 -13.83 -14.85
CA PRO A 153 -23.70 -13.50 -14.09
C PRO A 153 -23.98 -14.58 -13.05
N GLU A 154 -24.21 -14.17 -11.82
CA GLU A 154 -24.65 -15.04 -10.73
C GLU A 154 -26.18 -15.06 -10.60
N THR A 155 -26.71 -16.10 -9.95
CA THR A 155 -28.17 -16.27 -9.81
C THR A 155 -28.85 -15.19 -8.95
N ASP A 156 -28.11 -14.44 -8.16
CA ASP A 156 -28.57 -13.27 -7.41
C ASP A 156 -28.65 -11.98 -8.26
N GLY A 157 -28.19 -12.07 -9.52
CA GLY A 157 -28.19 -10.97 -10.50
C GLY A 157 -26.91 -10.14 -10.51
N TYR A 158 -25.98 -10.41 -9.65
CA TYR A 158 -24.65 -9.80 -9.72
C TYR A 158 -23.88 -10.34 -10.92
N VAL A 159 -23.01 -9.48 -11.49
CA VAL A 159 -22.10 -9.86 -12.59
C VAL A 159 -20.69 -9.51 -12.17
N TRP A 160 -19.86 -10.52 -12.08
CA TRP A 160 -18.49 -10.42 -11.65
C TRP A 160 -17.52 -10.67 -12.80
N LYS A 161 -16.42 -9.91 -12.79
CA LYS A 161 -15.26 -10.16 -13.63
C LYS A 161 -14.12 -10.60 -12.74
N TYR A 162 -13.61 -11.79 -12.96
CA TYR A 162 -12.37 -12.25 -12.34
C TYR A 162 -11.20 -11.41 -12.85
N LEU A 163 -10.31 -10.99 -11.97
CA LEU A 163 -9.09 -10.26 -12.29
C LEU A 163 -7.84 -11.12 -12.08
N TYR A 164 -7.64 -11.58 -10.86
CA TYR A 164 -6.47 -12.38 -10.47
C TYR A 164 -6.71 -13.13 -9.16
N THR A 165 -5.78 -14.04 -8.86
CA THR A 165 -5.70 -14.69 -7.55
C THR A 165 -4.42 -14.25 -6.87
N ILE A 166 -4.51 -13.75 -5.63
CA ILE A 166 -3.34 -13.39 -4.83
C ILE A 166 -2.57 -14.66 -4.52
N THR A 167 -1.32 -14.74 -4.97
CA THR A 167 -0.45 -15.90 -4.71
C THR A 167 -0.11 -16.00 -3.23
N THR A 168 0.26 -17.20 -2.75
CA THR A 168 0.67 -17.39 -1.35
C THR A 168 1.86 -16.49 -0.98
N THR A 169 2.81 -16.34 -1.89
CA THR A 169 3.96 -15.44 -1.69
C THR A 169 3.53 -13.99 -1.56
N ALA A 170 2.68 -13.51 -2.46
CA ALA A 170 2.17 -12.13 -2.40
C ALA A 170 1.32 -11.90 -1.14
N ALA A 171 0.51 -12.88 -0.74
CA ALA A 171 -0.28 -12.81 0.49
C ALA A 171 0.64 -12.70 1.73
N ASN A 172 1.66 -13.54 1.84
CA ASN A 172 2.58 -13.52 2.98
C ASN A 172 3.37 -12.21 3.09
N ASN A 173 3.71 -11.60 1.95
CA ASN A 173 4.53 -10.39 1.96
C ASN A 173 3.70 -9.11 2.05
N PHE A 174 2.48 -9.06 1.48
CA PHE A 174 1.78 -7.81 1.25
C PHE A 174 0.31 -7.78 1.71
N LEU A 175 -0.31 -8.93 1.99
CA LEU A 175 -1.68 -8.92 2.48
C LEU A 175 -1.71 -8.51 3.95
N THR A 176 -2.52 -7.51 4.25
CA THR A 176 -2.75 -6.99 5.61
C THR A 176 -4.24 -6.82 5.88
N THR A 177 -4.59 -6.41 7.08
CA THR A 177 -5.98 -6.08 7.44
C THR A 177 -6.54 -4.87 6.66
N ASN A 178 -5.67 -4.05 6.06
CA ASN A 178 -6.07 -2.80 5.40
C ASN A 178 -5.72 -2.76 3.91
N PHE A 179 -4.83 -3.64 3.43
CA PHE A 179 -4.34 -3.63 2.05
C PHE A 179 -4.23 -5.03 1.48
N MET A 180 -4.45 -5.13 0.18
CA MET A 180 -4.17 -6.33 -0.60
C MET A 180 -3.28 -6.02 -1.81
N PRO A 181 -2.35 -6.94 -2.17
CA PRO A 181 -1.45 -6.76 -3.30
C PRO A 181 -2.20 -6.83 -4.63
N VAL A 182 -1.67 -6.10 -5.61
CA VAL A 182 -2.15 -6.12 -7.01
C VAL A 182 -0.96 -6.38 -7.92
N GLU A 183 -1.02 -7.48 -8.66
CA GLU A 183 0.04 -7.88 -9.57
C GLU A 183 -0.36 -7.68 -11.03
N PHE A 184 0.64 -7.45 -11.87
CA PHE A 184 0.54 -7.53 -13.32
C PHE A 184 1.44 -8.68 -13.79
N VAL A 185 0.98 -9.44 -14.77
CA VAL A 185 1.69 -10.62 -15.26
C VAL A 185 2.05 -10.43 -16.73
N ASP A 186 3.35 -10.31 -17.01
CA ASP A 186 3.84 -10.21 -18.40
C ASP A 186 3.83 -11.56 -19.11
N SER A 187 4.16 -12.63 -18.38
CA SER A 187 4.17 -13.99 -18.89
C SER A 187 3.91 -15.00 -17.79
N ALA A 188 3.24 -16.08 -18.12
CA ALA A 188 3.01 -17.22 -17.21
C ALA A 188 2.90 -18.51 -18.02
N ALA A 189 3.52 -19.58 -17.54
CA ALA A 189 3.31 -20.91 -18.11
C ALA A 189 1.91 -21.44 -17.68
N PRO A 190 1.32 -22.39 -18.44
CA PRO A 190 0.01 -22.95 -18.08
C PRO A 190 -0.06 -23.59 -16.68
N THR A 191 1.08 -23.97 -16.11
CA THR A 191 1.20 -24.54 -14.77
C THR A 191 1.40 -23.49 -13.67
N ASP A 192 1.61 -22.22 -14.05
CA ASP A 192 1.75 -21.11 -13.10
C ASP A 192 0.36 -20.73 -12.54
N PRO A 193 0.19 -20.56 -11.22
CA PRO A 193 -1.06 -20.08 -10.63
C PRO A 193 -1.58 -18.77 -11.25
N ARG A 194 -0.70 -17.93 -11.80
CA ARG A 194 -1.04 -16.64 -12.44
C ARG A 194 -1.49 -16.77 -13.90
N PHE A 195 -1.50 -17.98 -14.47
CA PHE A 195 -1.91 -18.19 -15.88
C PHE A 195 -3.35 -17.75 -16.15
N SER A 196 -4.25 -17.96 -15.20
CA SER A 196 -5.65 -17.48 -15.32
C SER A 196 -5.72 -15.95 -15.41
N GLN A 197 -4.89 -15.23 -14.64
CA GLN A 197 -4.77 -13.78 -14.74
C GLN A 197 -4.24 -13.35 -16.11
N LEU A 198 -3.17 -13.96 -16.60
CA LEU A 198 -2.64 -13.68 -17.94
C LEU A 198 -3.69 -13.91 -19.03
N SER A 199 -4.49 -14.98 -18.90
CA SER A 199 -5.59 -15.27 -19.82
C SER A 199 -6.65 -14.17 -19.82
N VAL A 200 -7.00 -13.64 -18.66
CA VAL A 200 -7.92 -12.49 -18.49
C VAL A 200 -7.33 -11.22 -19.09
N GLN A 201 -6.05 -10.96 -18.86
CA GLN A 201 -5.36 -9.80 -19.43
C GLN A 201 -5.39 -9.81 -20.96
N ASN A 202 -5.10 -10.96 -21.55
CA ASN A 202 -5.08 -11.15 -23.01
C ASN A 202 -6.48 -11.12 -23.65
N ALA A 203 -7.52 -11.46 -22.89
CA ALA A 203 -8.92 -11.48 -23.37
C ALA A 203 -9.64 -10.15 -23.13
N ALA A 204 -8.99 -9.13 -22.58
CA ALA A 204 -9.62 -7.84 -22.33
C ALA A 204 -9.97 -7.13 -23.65
N VAL A 205 -11.14 -6.51 -23.69
CA VAL A 205 -11.67 -5.83 -24.89
C VAL A 205 -11.65 -4.31 -24.70
N PRO A 206 -10.89 -3.58 -25.50
CA PRO A 206 -10.83 -2.13 -25.41
C PRO A 206 -12.16 -1.44 -25.73
N GLY A 207 -12.46 -0.35 -25.02
CA GLY A 207 -13.59 0.52 -25.35
C GLY A 207 -14.96 -0.12 -25.18
N GLN A 208 -15.13 -1.01 -24.23
CA GLN A 208 -16.45 -1.53 -23.85
C GLN A 208 -17.23 -0.50 -23.04
N ILE A 209 -18.54 -0.43 -23.28
CA ILE A 209 -19.49 0.26 -22.40
C ILE A 209 -19.92 -0.74 -21.34
N ILE A 210 -19.47 -0.49 -20.10
CA ILE A 210 -19.63 -1.42 -18.99
C ILE A 210 -21.03 -1.32 -18.38
N GLY A 211 -21.58 -0.13 -18.40
CA GLY A 211 -22.90 0.16 -17.86
C GLY A 211 -23.37 1.55 -18.28
N TYR A 212 -24.47 1.97 -17.71
CA TYR A 212 -25.12 3.24 -18.01
C TYR A 212 -25.54 3.96 -16.73
N ARG A 213 -25.34 5.27 -16.70
CA ARG A 213 -25.74 6.13 -15.59
C ARG A 213 -26.94 6.98 -16.02
N VAL A 214 -28.02 6.89 -15.27
CA VAL A 214 -29.19 7.76 -15.43
C VAL A 214 -28.91 9.10 -14.75
N ILE A 215 -28.71 10.16 -15.55
CA ILE A 215 -28.46 11.52 -15.05
C ILE A 215 -29.78 12.21 -14.73
N ASN A 216 -30.75 12.07 -15.65
CA ASN A 216 -32.11 12.53 -15.47
C ASN A 216 -33.06 11.40 -15.90
N PRO A 217 -33.94 10.91 -15.02
CA PRO A 217 -34.83 9.79 -15.31
C PRO A 217 -35.88 10.09 -16.38
N GLY A 218 -36.21 11.34 -16.62
CA GLY A 218 -37.27 11.70 -17.56
C GLY A 218 -38.62 11.06 -17.26
N GLY A 219 -39.46 10.97 -18.27
CA GLY A 219 -40.78 10.31 -18.19
C GLY A 219 -41.93 11.26 -17.91
N PRO A 220 -43.17 10.73 -17.71
CA PRO A 220 -43.50 9.30 -17.75
C PRO A 220 -43.45 8.69 -19.16
N TYR A 221 -43.02 7.43 -19.26
CA TYR A 221 -42.96 6.67 -20.51
C TYR A 221 -43.99 5.54 -20.52
N SER A 222 -44.51 5.20 -21.70
CA SER A 222 -45.18 3.93 -21.91
C SER A 222 -44.13 2.82 -22.07
N GLY A 223 -44.42 1.65 -21.55
CA GLY A 223 -43.47 0.52 -21.62
C GLY A 223 -44.20 -0.82 -21.63
N THR A 224 -43.47 -1.87 -22.04
CA THR A 224 -43.95 -3.25 -22.11
C THR A 224 -43.43 -4.02 -20.90
N VAL A 225 -44.32 -4.78 -20.25
CA VAL A 225 -43.93 -5.69 -19.17
C VAL A 225 -43.49 -7.01 -19.79
N HIS A 226 -42.27 -7.40 -19.49
CA HIS A 226 -41.64 -8.65 -19.99
C HIS A 226 -41.97 -9.85 -19.09
N SER A 227 -41.63 -11.05 -19.51
CA SER A 227 -41.90 -12.30 -18.78
C SER A 227 -41.20 -12.35 -17.42
N SER A 228 -40.10 -11.63 -17.26
CA SER A 228 -39.37 -11.40 -15.99
C SER A 228 -40.10 -10.48 -15.00
N GLY A 229 -41.25 -9.88 -15.41
CA GLY A 229 -41.95 -8.87 -14.62
C GLY A 229 -41.35 -7.45 -14.70
N ILE A 230 -40.22 -7.29 -15.42
CA ILE A 230 -39.56 -6.00 -15.63
C ILE A 230 -40.30 -5.21 -16.71
N LYS A 231 -40.61 -3.95 -16.42
CA LYS A 231 -41.18 -3.03 -17.39
C LYS A 231 -40.08 -2.28 -18.13
N VAL A 232 -39.99 -2.52 -19.45
CA VAL A 232 -39.04 -1.87 -20.36
C VAL A 232 -39.70 -0.69 -21.05
N GLY A 233 -38.99 0.41 -21.15
CA GLY A 233 -39.48 1.69 -21.65
C GLY A 233 -39.02 2.02 -23.07
N PRO A 234 -38.65 3.30 -23.34
CA PRO A 234 -38.29 3.77 -24.67
C PRO A 234 -37.10 3.05 -25.26
N ALA A 235 -37.09 2.91 -26.59
CA ALA A 235 -35.88 2.45 -27.28
C ALA A 235 -34.72 3.41 -27.02
N LEU A 236 -33.53 2.84 -26.79
CA LEU A 236 -32.26 3.56 -26.67
C LEU A 236 -31.44 3.34 -27.93
N THR A 237 -30.79 4.41 -28.38
CA THR A 237 -29.83 4.34 -29.50
C THR A 237 -28.47 4.85 -29.01
N ILE A 238 -27.44 4.03 -29.15
CA ILE A 238 -26.08 4.37 -28.81
C ILE A 238 -25.39 4.94 -30.04
N ILE A 239 -24.94 6.18 -29.93
CA ILE A 239 -24.29 6.92 -31.01
C ILE A 239 -22.84 7.18 -30.57
N GLY A 240 -21.86 6.64 -31.31
CA GLY A 240 -20.45 6.77 -30.99
C GLY A 240 -19.56 6.22 -32.09
N ASP A 241 -18.27 6.09 -31.81
CA ASP A 241 -17.26 5.61 -32.77
C ASP A 241 -16.98 4.09 -32.63
N GLY A 242 -17.57 3.42 -31.65
CA GLY A 242 -17.49 1.98 -31.46
C GLY A 242 -18.63 1.20 -32.11
N THR A 243 -18.71 -0.09 -31.83
CA THR A 243 -19.68 -1.00 -32.44
C THR A 243 -20.34 -1.92 -31.42
N ASN A 244 -21.58 -2.35 -31.74
CA ASN A 244 -22.30 -3.45 -31.07
C ASN A 244 -22.72 -3.26 -29.62
N ALA A 245 -22.57 -2.10 -29.03
CA ALA A 245 -23.10 -1.86 -27.68
C ALA A 245 -24.65 -1.80 -27.74
N LYS A 246 -25.29 -2.39 -26.72
CA LYS A 246 -26.74 -2.46 -26.59
C LYS A 246 -27.16 -2.05 -25.17
N ALA A 247 -28.37 -1.48 -25.09
CA ALA A 247 -28.96 -1.05 -23.82
C ALA A 247 -30.45 -1.14 -23.82
N TYR A 248 -31.02 -1.50 -22.69
CA TYR A 248 -32.47 -1.40 -22.46
C TYR A 248 -32.76 -0.67 -21.12
N PRO A 249 -33.77 0.20 -21.08
CA PRO A 249 -34.14 0.91 -19.88
C PRO A 249 -35.16 0.12 -19.06
N ILE A 250 -35.03 0.18 -17.74
CA ILE A 250 -36.01 -0.32 -16.77
C ILE A 250 -36.82 0.85 -16.26
N LEU A 251 -38.14 0.76 -16.35
CA LEU A 251 -39.08 1.77 -15.84
C LEU A 251 -39.42 1.51 -14.38
N ASN A 252 -39.46 2.58 -13.60
CA ASN A 252 -40.07 2.58 -12.28
C ASN A 252 -41.57 2.26 -12.41
N PRO A 253 -42.09 1.24 -11.71
CA PRO A 253 -43.48 0.80 -11.85
C PRO A 253 -44.50 1.83 -11.35
N ILE A 254 -44.11 2.81 -10.50
CA ILE A 254 -45.01 3.78 -9.91
C ILE A 254 -45.19 5.01 -10.82
N ASN A 255 -44.07 5.62 -11.27
CA ASN A 255 -44.12 6.89 -12.00
C ASN A 255 -43.70 6.76 -13.48
N ASN A 256 -43.33 5.58 -13.92
CA ASN A 256 -42.90 5.29 -15.31
C ASN A 256 -41.71 6.14 -15.80
N SER A 257 -40.88 6.63 -14.91
CA SER A 257 -39.57 7.21 -15.27
C SER A 257 -38.53 6.10 -15.45
N ILE A 258 -37.39 6.39 -16.09
CA ILE A 258 -36.29 5.42 -16.20
C ILE A 258 -35.60 5.26 -14.83
N ALA A 259 -35.76 4.10 -14.21
CA ALA A 259 -35.13 3.76 -12.94
C ALA A 259 -33.68 3.30 -13.11
N ALA A 260 -33.42 2.53 -14.16
CA ALA A 260 -32.09 2.00 -14.47
C ALA A 260 -31.96 1.75 -15.97
N VAL A 261 -30.73 1.59 -16.44
CA VAL A 261 -30.41 1.14 -17.81
C VAL A 261 -29.40 0.00 -17.71
N GLU A 262 -29.71 -1.10 -18.39
CA GLU A 262 -28.89 -2.30 -18.37
C GLU A 262 -28.26 -2.54 -19.74
N VAL A 263 -27.12 -3.25 -19.73
CA VAL A 263 -26.47 -3.74 -20.96
C VAL A 263 -27.27 -4.91 -21.54
N GLY A 264 -27.55 -4.89 -22.81
CA GLY A 264 -28.26 -5.96 -23.51
C GLY A 264 -29.45 -5.46 -24.33
N ASP A 265 -30.15 -6.40 -25.02
CA ASP A 265 -31.31 -6.10 -25.82
C ASP A 265 -32.63 -6.10 -25.03
N SER A 266 -32.73 -6.96 -24.00
CA SER A 266 -33.99 -7.22 -23.30
C SER A 266 -33.74 -7.98 -22.00
N PRO A 267 -34.58 -7.81 -20.97
CA PRO A 267 -34.50 -8.57 -19.71
C PRO A 267 -34.87 -10.06 -19.89
N ASP A 268 -35.54 -10.43 -20.97
CA ASP A 268 -35.95 -11.82 -21.27
C ASP A 268 -34.89 -12.58 -22.10
N ALA A 269 -33.80 -11.93 -22.50
CA ALA A 269 -32.76 -12.60 -23.26
C ALA A 269 -32.14 -13.71 -22.39
N ALA A 270 -32.32 -14.98 -22.83
CA ALA A 270 -31.93 -16.19 -22.08
C ALA A 270 -30.42 -16.34 -21.83
N ALA A 271 -29.63 -15.57 -22.54
CA ALA A 271 -28.21 -15.39 -22.29
C ALA A 271 -27.85 -13.96 -22.68
N ILE A 272 -27.76 -13.09 -21.68
CA ILE A 272 -27.15 -11.80 -21.90
C ILE A 272 -25.69 -12.10 -22.25
N SER A 273 -25.32 -11.98 -23.51
CA SER A 273 -23.94 -12.05 -23.94
C SER A 273 -23.29 -10.73 -23.56
N PHE A 274 -23.02 -10.54 -22.28
CA PHE A 274 -22.40 -9.33 -21.77
C PHE A 274 -21.19 -8.90 -22.58
N VAL A 275 -20.42 -9.87 -23.08
CA VAL A 275 -19.20 -9.60 -23.87
C VAL A 275 -19.52 -8.95 -25.20
N SER A 276 -20.58 -9.41 -25.92
CA SER A 276 -20.96 -8.82 -27.21
C SER A 276 -21.78 -7.54 -27.05
N ASP A 277 -22.63 -7.48 -26.01
CA ASP A 277 -23.59 -6.39 -25.82
C ASP A 277 -22.98 -5.15 -25.15
N GLN A 278 -21.79 -5.28 -24.58
CA GLN A 278 -20.98 -4.14 -24.16
C GLN A 278 -20.33 -3.39 -25.34
N GLY A 279 -20.32 -3.99 -26.51
CA GLY A 279 -19.64 -3.46 -27.69
C GLY A 279 -18.11 -3.40 -27.55
N ALA A 280 -17.47 -2.70 -28.46
CA ALA A 280 -16.03 -2.56 -28.49
C ALA A 280 -15.60 -1.26 -29.19
N ASN A 281 -14.37 -0.84 -28.91
CA ASN A 281 -13.65 0.26 -29.56
C ASN A 281 -14.27 1.66 -29.38
N TYR A 282 -15.19 1.83 -28.44
CA TYR A 282 -15.71 3.16 -28.12
C TYR A 282 -14.66 4.02 -27.42
N LYS A 283 -14.46 5.24 -27.93
CA LYS A 283 -13.73 6.33 -27.26
C LYS A 283 -14.69 7.36 -26.70
N TYR A 284 -15.86 7.49 -27.36
CA TYR A 284 -16.97 8.32 -26.91
C TYR A 284 -18.28 7.68 -27.35
N ALA A 285 -19.34 7.92 -26.59
CA ALA A 285 -20.70 7.58 -26.97
C ALA A 285 -21.69 8.54 -26.32
N ASN A 286 -22.84 8.68 -26.97
CA ASN A 286 -24.00 9.38 -26.46
C ASN A 286 -25.21 8.45 -26.56
N ILE A 287 -26.15 8.56 -25.61
CA ILE A 287 -27.36 7.76 -25.59
C ILE A 287 -28.54 8.62 -25.97
N SER A 288 -29.12 8.32 -27.13
CA SER A 288 -30.38 8.94 -27.58
C SER A 288 -31.56 8.14 -27.07
N VAL A 289 -32.47 8.81 -26.38
CA VAL A 289 -33.72 8.21 -25.85
C VAL A 289 -34.87 8.54 -26.79
N SER A 290 -35.58 7.51 -27.28
CA SER A 290 -36.71 7.71 -28.14
C SER A 290 -37.87 8.42 -27.40
N SER A 291 -38.41 9.47 -27.99
CA SER A 291 -39.62 10.14 -27.50
C SER A 291 -40.93 9.47 -27.88
N ALA A 292 -40.88 8.41 -28.72
CA ALA A 292 -42.08 7.77 -29.24
C ALA A 292 -43.04 7.21 -28.19
N THR A 293 -42.50 6.87 -27.00
CA THR A 293 -43.31 6.36 -25.87
C THR A 293 -43.45 7.37 -24.72
N LEU A 294 -42.97 8.60 -24.90
CA LEU A 294 -43.12 9.68 -23.94
C LEU A 294 -44.59 10.13 -23.85
N GLN A 295 -45.12 10.18 -22.67
CA GLN A 295 -46.48 10.63 -22.43
C GLN A 295 -46.58 12.16 -22.44
N ALA A 296 -47.78 12.66 -22.65
CA ALA A 296 -48.01 14.12 -22.68
C ALA A 296 -47.56 14.81 -21.36
N GLY A 297 -46.84 15.90 -21.51
CA GLY A 297 -46.27 16.64 -20.37
C GLY A 297 -44.98 16.06 -19.81
N GLY A 298 -44.49 14.97 -20.37
CA GLY A 298 -43.20 14.35 -19.97
C GLY A 298 -41.95 15.03 -20.54
N SER A 299 -40.81 14.65 -20.01
CA SER A 299 -39.49 15.09 -20.48
C SER A 299 -38.62 13.90 -20.84
N ASN A 300 -37.70 14.08 -21.79
CA ASN A 300 -36.75 13.03 -22.17
C ASN A 300 -35.72 12.80 -21.05
N ALA A 301 -35.38 11.54 -20.85
CA ALA A 301 -34.31 11.17 -19.96
C ALA A 301 -32.94 11.54 -20.53
N VAL A 302 -31.99 11.74 -19.62
CA VAL A 302 -30.56 11.92 -19.94
C VAL A 302 -29.78 10.77 -19.37
N ILE A 303 -29.07 10.02 -20.21
CA ILE A 303 -28.31 8.83 -19.86
C ILE A 303 -26.89 9.01 -20.36
N ALA A 304 -25.91 8.67 -19.53
CA ALA A 304 -24.49 8.65 -19.91
C ALA A 304 -23.96 7.21 -19.88
N PRO A 305 -23.11 6.84 -20.84
CA PRO A 305 -22.40 5.57 -20.80
C PRO A 305 -21.32 5.59 -19.72
N ILE A 306 -21.02 4.42 -19.16
CA ILE A 306 -19.89 4.20 -18.23
C ILE A 306 -18.84 3.41 -19.02
N PHE A 307 -17.66 4.00 -19.17
CA PHE A 307 -16.54 3.36 -19.84
C PHE A 307 -15.60 2.68 -18.85
N GLY A 308 -15.06 1.54 -19.25
CA GLY A 308 -13.94 0.90 -18.56
C GLY A 308 -12.60 1.60 -18.81
N PRO A 309 -11.52 1.11 -18.21
CA PRO A 309 -10.17 1.50 -18.57
C PRO A 309 -9.91 1.37 -20.07
N ARG A 310 -9.02 2.20 -20.62
CA ARG A 310 -8.81 2.30 -22.08
C ARG A 310 -8.55 0.97 -22.78
N ASN A 311 -7.84 0.04 -22.13
CA ASN A 311 -7.49 -1.27 -22.70
C ASN A 311 -8.52 -2.36 -22.38
N GLY A 312 -9.64 -2.02 -21.75
CA GLY A 312 -10.65 -2.95 -21.26
C GLY A 312 -10.42 -3.40 -19.83
N ILE A 313 -11.50 -3.78 -19.13
CA ILE A 313 -11.42 -4.35 -17.78
C ILE A 313 -10.79 -5.74 -17.85
N GLY A 314 -9.84 -5.97 -16.95
CA GLY A 314 -9.03 -7.19 -16.89
C GLY A 314 -7.68 -7.04 -17.59
N ALA A 315 -7.45 -6.01 -18.42
CA ALA A 315 -6.18 -5.81 -19.10
C ALA A 315 -5.02 -5.50 -18.15
N ASP A 316 -5.29 -4.79 -17.08
CA ASP A 316 -4.30 -4.41 -16.07
C ASP A 316 -5.01 -4.15 -14.74
N ALA A 317 -4.95 -5.10 -13.83
CA ALA A 317 -5.61 -5.01 -12.54
C ALA A 317 -5.22 -3.77 -11.72
N ARG A 318 -4.00 -3.24 -11.90
CA ARG A 318 -3.55 -2.01 -11.24
C ARG A 318 -4.39 -0.80 -11.68
N LYS A 319 -4.75 -0.74 -12.97
CA LYS A 319 -5.62 0.30 -13.53
C LYS A 319 -7.08 0.07 -13.20
N ASP A 320 -7.52 -1.18 -13.26
CA ASP A 320 -8.90 -1.57 -12.96
C ASP A 320 -9.27 -1.23 -11.52
N LEU A 321 -8.36 -1.52 -10.58
CA LEU A 321 -8.52 -1.25 -9.14
C LEU A 321 -7.99 0.13 -8.72
N ARG A 322 -7.46 0.93 -9.67
CA ARG A 322 -6.91 2.29 -9.40
C ARG A 322 -5.82 2.28 -8.33
N SER A 323 -4.89 1.33 -8.42
CA SER A 323 -3.79 1.17 -7.48
C SER A 323 -2.76 2.27 -7.66
N THR A 324 -2.74 3.24 -6.75
CA THR A 324 -1.77 4.34 -6.70
C THR A 324 -0.85 4.27 -5.48
N SER A 325 -0.88 3.15 -4.78
CA SER A 325 -0.08 2.92 -3.58
C SER A 325 0.89 1.78 -3.79
N LEU A 326 2.07 1.92 -3.21
CA LEU A 326 3.12 0.91 -3.19
C LEU A 326 3.37 0.46 -1.75
N MET A 327 3.65 -0.82 -1.57
CA MET A 327 4.03 -1.40 -0.28
C MET A 327 5.41 -2.02 -0.38
N PHE A 328 6.35 -1.48 0.39
CA PHE A 328 7.66 -2.06 0.63
C PHE A 328 7.59 -3.02 1.82
N ASN A 329 8.30 -4.12 1.74
CA ASN A 329 8.35 -5.12 2.79
C ASN A 329 9.80 -5.47 3.14
N ILE A 330 10.07 -5.56 4.44
CA ILE A 330 11.26 -6.19 5.00
C ILE A 330 10.90 -7.16 6.12
N LYS A 331 11.72 -8.16 6.29
CA LYS A 331 11.65 -9.10 7.42
C LYS A 331 13.00 -9.09 8.15
N PRO A 332 13.23 -8.14 9.07
CA PRO A 332 14.47 -8.12 9.80
C PRO A 332 14.60 -9.39 10.65
N VAL A 333 15.73 -10.02 10.54
CA VAL A 333 16.08 -11.17 11.37
C VAL A 333 16.72 -10.63 12.64
N GLY A 334 16.18 -11.00 13.80
CA GLY A 334 16.71 -10.57 15.09
C GLY A 334 17.98 -11.30 15.46
N GLY A 335 18.70 -10.72 16.39
CA GLY A 335 19.88 -11.29 16.99
C GLY A 335 21.15 -10.55 16.64
N VAL A 336 22.24 -11.24 16.80
CA VAL A 336 23.59 -10.75 16.50
C VAL A 336 24.10 -11.43 15.23
N ASP A 337 24.99 -10.79 14.53
CA ASP A 337 25.70 -11.35 13.38
C ASP A 337 26.78 -12.37 13.80
N VAL A 338 27.57 -12.83 12.84
CA VAL A 338 28.70 -13.77 13.08
C VAL A 338 29.78 -13.20 14.02
N ASN A 339 29.83 -11.88 14.20
CA ASN A 339 30.77 -11.18 15.07
C ASN A 339 30.15 -10.84 16.43
N ASN A 340 28.94 -11.34 16.73
CA ASN A 340 28.18 -11.00 17.92
C ASN A 340 27.75 -9.51 17.97
N GLU A 341 27.61 -8.86 16.81
CA GLU A 341 27.12 -7.48 16.69
C GLU A 341 25.62 -7.45 16.41
N PRO A 342 24.87 -6.51 16.99
CA PRO A 342 23.44 -6.41 16.78
C PRO A 342 23.15 -5.99 15.34
N THR A 343 22.31 -6.75 14.64
CA THR A 343 21.93 -6.47 13.26
C THR A 343 20.70 -5.57 13.12
N TRP A 344 19.84 -5.57 14.13
CA TRP A 344 18.60 -4.79 14.19
C TRP A 344 18.33 -4.42 15.65
N PRO A 345 17.67 -3.29 15.97
CA PRO A 345 17.41 -2.93 17.36
C PRO A 345 16.73 -4.07 18.11
N VAL A 346 17.33 -4.51 19.21
CA VAL A 346 16.87 -5.58 20.10
C VAL A 346 16.94 -5.04 21.50
N ASP A 347 15.96 -5.39 22.33
CA ASP A 347 15.85 -4.87 23.70
C ASP A 347 15.88 -3.34 23.76
N GLN A 348 15.42 -2.71 22.72
CA GLN A 348 15.38 -1.27 22.53
C GLN A 348 14.20 -0.87 21.69
N ASP A 349 13.53 0.19 22.10
CA ASP A 349 12.43 0.78 21.35
C ASP A 349 12.89 1.50 20.08
N TYR A 350 12.05 1.52 19.07
CA TYR A 350 12.14 2.50 18.00
C TYR A 350 10.76 3.15 17.75
N ARG A 351 10.77 4.42 17.35
CA ARG A 351 9.56 5.24 17.18
C ARG A 351 9.47 5.91 15.82
N GLN A 352 10.44 5.69 14.95
CA GLN A 352 10.44 6.21 13.60
C GLN A 352 10.79 5.11 12.59
N ILE A 353 10.06 5.11 11.47
CA ILE A 353 10.38 4.29 10.31
C ILE A 353 10.51 5.22 9.12
N GLY A 354 11.62 5.09 8.37
CA GLY A 354 11.87 5.85 7.16
C GLY A 354 12.10 4.99 5.94
N LEU A 355 11.75 5.51 4.77
CA LEU A 355 12.10 4.94 3.48
C LEU A 355 13.22 5.79 2.88
N ILE A 356 14.37 5.17 2.65
CA ILE A 356 15.58 5.82 2.14
C ILE A 356 15.94 5.21 0.79
N LYS A 357 16.37 6.04 -0.16
CA LYS A 357 16.89 5.59 -1.46
C LYS A 357 18.41 5.80 -1.50
N ASN A 358 19.14 4.79 -1.97
CA ASN A 358 20.57 4.86 -2.27
C ASN A 358 21.47 5.22 -1.08
N ILE A 359 21.23 4.64 0.09
CA ILE A 359 22.13 4.78 1.24
C ILE A 359 23.48 4.09 0.91
N ARG A 360 24.58 4.65 1.43
CA ARG A 360 25.92 4.18 1.18
C ARG A 360 26.53 3.58 2.44
N THR A 361 27.48 2.66 2.23
CA THR A 361 28.36 2.19 3.31
C THR A 361 29.27 3.33 3.79
N ASP A 362 29.65 3.32 5.04
CA ASP A 362 30.66 4.25 5.59
C ASP A 362 32.08 3.73 5.31
N SER A 363 32.35 3.42 4.05
CA SER A 363 33.65 3.01 3.54
C SER A 363 34.27 4.10 2.69
N ALA A 364 35.59 4.07 2.54
CA ALA A 364 36.32 5.05 1.72
C ALA A 364 35.80 5.09 0.25
N ASP A 365 35.27 3.99 -0.24
CA ASP A 365 34.76 3.87 -1.60
C ASP A 365 33.28 4.27 -1.72
N GLY A 366 32.55 4.41 -0.58
CA GLY A 366 31.16 4.89 -0.52
C GLY A 366 30.20 4.09 -1.39
N GLU A 367 30.35 2.77 -1.41
CA GLU A 367 29.49 1.88 -2.19
C GLU A 367 28.04 1.85 -1.65
N PHE A 368 27.09 1.50 -2.50
CA PHE A 368 25.73 1.28 -2.05
C PHE A 368 25.63 0.04 -1.17
N PHE A 369 24.91 0.15 -0.09
CA PHE A 369 24.52 -1.01 0.71
C PHE A 369 23.49 -1.84 -0.08
N THR A 370 23.83 -3.05 -0.49
CA THR A 370 22.98 -3.86 -1.37
C THR A 370 21.91 -4.64 -0.61
N ALA A 371 20.84 -5.03 -1.30
CA ALA A 371 19.78 -5.85 -0.73
C ALA A 371 20.28 -7.19 -0.15
N GLU A 372 21.33 -7.74 -0.73
CA GLU A 372 21.92 -9.02 -0.32
C GLU A 372 22.78 -8.90 0.95
N ALA A 373 23.23 -7.70 1.29
CA ALA A 373 24.09 -7.46 2.45
C ALA A 373 23.38 -7.59 3.81
N GLY A 374 22.05 -7.82 3.83
CA GLY A 374 21.32 -7.99 5.07
C GLY A 374 20.97 -6.67 5.75
N THR A 375 21.28 -6.55 7.04
CA THR A 375 21.02 -5.35 7.85
C THR A 375 22.34 -4.65 8.18
N ALA A 376 22.36 -3.32 8.11
CA ALA A 376 23.49 -2.49 8.51
C ALA A 376 23.12 -1.51 9.61
N LEU A 377 24.08 -1.19 10.45
CA LEU A 377 23.93 -0.24 11.55
C LEU A 377 24.39 1.16 11.14
N SER A 378 23.68 2.17 11.60
CA SER A 378 24.05 3.58 11.42
C SER A 378 24.59 4.23 12.69
N ARG A 379 24.83 3.44 13.71
CA ARG A 379 25.34 3.88 15.03
C ARG A 379 26.85 3.77 15.07
N MET A 380 27.51 4.74 15.72
CA MET A 380 28.90 4.61 16.08
C MET A 380 29.09 3.65 17.25
N LYS A 381 30.26 3.06 17.37
CA LYS A 381 30.62 2.24 18.52
C LYS A 381 31.93 2.73 19.15
N ALA A 382 32.08 2.46 20.44
CA ALA A 382 33.32 2.68 21.19
C ALA A 382 33.66 1.41 21.96
N ASN A 383 34.91 1.00 21.87
CA ASN A 383 35.46 -0.07 22.72
C ASN A 383 35.89 0.52 24.07
N LEU A 384 35.61 -0.21 25.13
CA LEU A 384 35.84 0.21 26.50
C LEU A 384 36.82 -0.74 27.19
N THR A 385 37.69 -0.17 28.01
CA THR A 385 38.37 -0.90 29.09
C THR A 385 37.80 -0.48 30.43
N PHE A 386 37.68 -1.43 31.34
CA PHE A 386 37.16 -1.20 32.66
C PHE A 386 38.30 -1.03 33.63
N GLY A 387 38.26 0.03 34.48
CA GLY A 387 39.19 0.21 35.58
C GLY A 387 38.94 -0.80 36.71
N ASP A 388 39.78 -0.76 37.74
CA ASP A 388 39.81 -1.70 38.92
C ASP A 388 38.50 -1.81 39.69
N GLY A 389 37.43 -2.08 39.09
CA GLY A 389 36.12 -2.19 39.70
C GLY A 389 35.10 -2.75 38.75
N ASP A 390 35.48 -3.81 38.06
CA ASP A 390 34.68 -4.62 37.10
C ASP A 390 33.18 -4.69 37.34
N TYR A 391 32.45 -3.68 36.97
CA TYR A 391 31.01 -3.65 37.19
C TYR A 391 30.19 -4.31 36.08
N LEU A 392 30.68 -4.41 34.85
CA LEU A 392 29.94 -5.01 33.79
C LEU A 392 30.14 -6.56 33.67
N GLN A 393 31.26 -7.09 34.18
CA GLN A 393 31.58 -8.51 34.08
C GLN A 393 31.31 -9.34 35.35
N ALA A 394 31.32 -8.75 36.53
CA ALA A 394 31.44 -9.53 37.77
C ALA A 394 30.13 -9.92 38.45
N SER A 395 29.01 -9.30 38.19
CA SER A 395 27.83 -9.53 39.03
C SER A 395 26.55 -9.96 38.31
N GLY A 396 26.44 -9.87 37.02
CA GLY A 396 25.15 -10.09 36.36
C GLY A 396 24.04 -9.14 36.79
N GLU A 397 24.33 -8.17 37.62
CA GLU A 397 23.38 -7.23 38.24
C GLU A 397 23.31 -5.89 37.53
N TYR A 398 24.19 -5.61 36.58
CA TYR A 398 24.17 -4.36 35.80
C TYR A 398 23.97 -4.64 34.32
N GLN A 399 22.88 -5.26 33.98
CA GLN A 399 22.25 -4.94 32.70
C GLN A 399 21.82 -3.49 32.81
N LEU A 400 22.47 -2.63 32.05
CA LEU A 400 21.96 -1.29 31.82
C LEU A 400 20.59 -1.48 31.20
N GLU A 401 19.54 -1.27 31.98
CA GLU A 401 18.19 -1.30 31.47
C GLU A 401 18.05 -0.17 30.46
N PHE A 402 17.89 -0.50 29.20
CA PHE A 402 17.91 0.42 28.06
C PHE A 402 16.64 1.24 27.90
N ASP A 403 15.63 0.99 28.69
CA ASP A 403 14.34 1.70 28.61
C ASP A 403 14.49 3.23 28.72
N ASP A 404 15.63 3.71 29.21
CA ASP A 404 15.87 5.13 29.48
C ASP A 404 16.90 5.80 28.56
N ASP A 405 17.50 5.10 27.57
CA ASP A 405 18.56 5.63 26.69
C ASP A 405 19.56 6.52 27.41
N PRO A 406 20.42 5.99 28.26
CA PRO A 406 21.26 6.81 29.10
C PRO A 406 22.22 7.65 28.26
N ILE A 407 22.40 8.91 28.65
CA ILE A 407 23.41 9.78 28.05
C ILE A 407 24.75 9.45 28.67
N ILE A 408 25.73 9.11 27.84
CA ILE A 408 27.13 8.96 28.18
C ILE A 408 27.85 10.28 27.99
N TYR A 409 28.78 10.60 28.89
CA TYR A 409 29.59 11.82 28.83
C TYR A 409 31.08 11.49 28.91
N GLY A 410 31.88 12.07 28.00
CA GLY A 410 33.32 12.04 28.06
C GLY A 410 33.85 13.06 29.08
N THR A 411 34.82 12.66 29.91
CA THR A 411 35.35 13.54 30.96
C THR A 411 36.30 14.62 30.45
N ASP A 412 37.02 14.36 29.38
CA ASP A 412 38.02 15.26 28.82
C ASP A 412 37.50 16.04 27.61
N SER A 413 36.77 15.38 26.74
CA SER A 413 36.22 15.97 25.50
C SER A 413 34.98 16.82 25.74
N ASN A 414 34.24 16.59 26.83
CA ASN A 414 32.84 17.02 27.00
C ASN A 414 31.89 16.49 25.90
N ALA A 415 32.27 15.42 25.25
CA ALA A 415 31.35 14.72 24.31
C ALA A 415 30.18 14.12 25.07
N ALA A 416 29.04 14.07 24.42
CA ALA A 416 27.87 13.39 24.93
C ALA A 416 27.19 12.59 23.79
N GLY A 417 26.54 11.49 24.14
CA GLY A 417 25.81 10.67 23.20
C GLY A 417 24.79 9.80 23.92
N TYR A 418 23.72 9.41 23.21
CA TYR A 418 22.78 8.41 23.71
C TYR A 418 23.37 7.02 23.48
N MET A 419 23.56 6.26 24.57
CA MET A 419 23.92 4.87 24.50
C MET A 419 22.67 4.07 24.16
N VAL A 420 22.73 3.31 23.09
CA VAL A 420 21.57 2.60 22.54
C VAL A 420 21.70 1.09 22.58
N TRP A 421 22.90 0.58 22.83
CA TRP A 421 23.14 -0.84 23.06
C TRP A 421 24.54 -1.07 23.63
N ASN A 422 24.76 -2.20 24.28
CA ASN A 422 26.08 -2.72 24.66
C ASN A 422 26.14 -4.23 24.47
N ASP A 423 27.33 -4.79 24.38
CA ASP A 423 27.54 -6.22 24.19
C ASP A 423 27.71 -7.00 25.51
N ASP A 424 27.38 -6.37 26.65
CA ASP A 424 27.60 -6.88 28.00
C ASP A 424 29.10 -7.27 28.28
N SER A 425 29.99 -6.72 27.48
CA SER A 425 31.40 -7.01 27.52
C SER A 425 32.24 -5.71 27.52
N ALA A 426 32.64 -5.26 26.32
CA ALA A 426 33.57 -4.16 26.20
C ALA A 426 33.22 -3.15 25.12
N THR A 427 32.02 -3.24 24.54
CA THR A 427 31.62 -2.36 23.43
C THR A 427 30.27 -1.72 23.71
N ILE A 428 30.19 -0.42 23.46
CA ILE A 428 28.92 0.31 23.45
C ILE A 428 28.65 0.87 22.07
N TRP A 429 27.35 0.92 21.71
CA TRP A 429 26.87 1.62 20.53
C TRP A 429 26.14 2.88 20.95
N TYR A 430 26.38 3.98 20.27
CA TYR A 430 25.81 5.27 20.59
C TYR A 430 25.50 6.09 19.33
N HIS A 431 24.66 7.08 19.48
CA HIS A 431 24.46 8.13 18.50
C HIS A 431 24.41 9.50 19.16
N GLN A 432 24.61 10.54 18.35
CA GLN A 432 24.59 11.92 18.76
C GLN A 432 23.48 12.66 18.03
N THR A 433 22.84 13.61 18.72
CA THR A 433 21.75 14.43 18.20
C THR A 433 22.01 15.90 18.46
N GLU A 434 21.06 16.78 18.08
CA GLU A 434 21.13 18.21 18.42
C GLU A 434 21.15 18.44 19.96
N GLU A 435 20.59 17.52 20.74
CA GLU A 435 20.53 17.63 22.21
C GLU A 435 21.86 17.27 22.89
N THR A 436 22.53 16.25 22.38
CA THR A 436 23.84 15.83 22.91
C THR A 436 25.01 16.63 22.33
N GLY A 437 24.78 17.31 21.19
CA GLY A 437 25.84 17.88 20.36
C GLY A 437 26.58 16.81 19.58
N PHE A 438 27.63 17.22 18.85
CA PHE A 438 28.39 16.34 17.95
C PHE A 438 29.90 16.35 18.24
N THR A 439 30.25 16.67 19.49
CA THR A 439 31.64 16.57 19.94
C THR A 439 32.06 15.11 19.97
N GLN A 440 33.22 14.81 19.41
CA GLN A 440 33.74 13.45 19.34
C GLN A 440 34.35 13.04 20.69
N PHE A 441 34.14 11.79 21.08
CA PHE A 441 34.86 11.19 22.20
C PHE A 441 36.33 10.99 21.84
N VAL A 442 37.19 10.93 22.86
CA VAL A 442 38.66 10.81 22.69
C VAL A 442 39.14 9.50 23.30
N ASP A 443 40.08 8.84 22.61
CA ASP A 443 40.69 7.62 23.13
C ASP A 443 41.43 7.90 24.44
N GLY A 444 41.27 7.03 25.41
CA GLY A 444 41.86 7.13 26.72
C GLY A 444 41.10 7.98 27.72
N GLU A 445 40.02 8.68 27.35
CA GLU A 445 39.19 9.40 28.31
C GLU A 445 38.25 8.46 29.07
N ALA A 446 37.92 8.85 30.29
CA ALA A 446 36.89 8.16 31.05
C ALA A 446 35.49 8.62 30.62
N ILE A 447 34.52 7.70 30.61
CA ILE A 447 33.13 8.03 30.42
C ILE A 447 32.33 7.89 31.71
N THR A 448 31.28 8.67 31.82
CA THR A 448 30.34 8.65 32.95
C THR A 448 28.91 8.49 32.43
N ILE A 449 28.10 7.80 33.22
CA ILE A 449 26.66 7.63 32.97
C ILE A 449 25.93 8.08 34.24
N PRO A 450 25.55 9.35 34.34
CA PRO A 450 24.96 9.92 35.56
C PRO A 450 23.73 9.15 36.04
N GLY A 451 23.71 8.77 37.30
CA GLY A 451 22.59 8.05 37.92
C GLY A 451 22.50 6.56 37.60
N LYS A 452 23.30 6.05 36.66
CA LYS A 452 23.27 4.65 36.24
C LYS A 452 24.55 3.89 36.60
N PHE A 453 25.71 4.53 36.56
CA PHE A 453 27.00 3.90 36.78
C PHE A 453 27.93 4.80 37.64
N ALA A 454 28.45 4.23 38.71
CA ALA A 454 29.36 4.94 39.64
C ALA A 454 30.85 4.55 39.47
N GLY A 455 31.14 3.60 38.56
CA GLY A 455 32.49 3.13 38.26
C GLY A 455 33.19 3.98 37.22
N SER A 456 34.38 3.55 36.82
CA SER A 456 35.17 4.18 35.75
C SER A 456 35.26 3.24 34.54
N MET A 457 34.88 3.74 33.37
CA MET A 457 35.08 3.09 32.08
C MET A 457 35.97 4.01 31.26
N THR A 458 37.03 3.47 30.69
CA THR A 458 37.95 4.23 29.84
C THR A 458 37.75 3.78 28.38
N ILE A 459 37.69 4.73 27.47
CA ILE A 459 37.58 4.45 26.05
C ILE A 459 38.95 4.01 25.53
N ASP A 460 38.98 2.79 25.00
CA ASP A 460 40.16 2.25 24.32
C ASP A 460 40.21 2.71 22.86
N SER A 461 39.10 2.66 22.19
CA SER A 461 38.92 3.15 20.83
C SER A 461 37.54 3.81 20.68
N ALA A 462 37.55 5.11 20.49
CA ALA A 462 36.38 5.92 20.29
C ALA A 462 35.99 5.99 18.81
N ASN A 463 34.76 6.35 18.57
CA ASN A 463 34.25 6.78 17.27
C ASN A 463 34.51 5.78 16.15
N ILE A 464 34.38 4.49 16.43
CA ILE A 464 34.38 3.48 15.37
C ILE A 464 33.18 3.73 14.46
N ALA A 465 33.49 3.90 13.17
CA ALA A 465 32.50 4.29 12.17
C ALA A 465 31.31 3.32 12.11
N PRO A 466 30.10 3.81 11.80
CA PRO A 466 28.96 2.95 11.53
C PRO A 466 29.14 2.19 10.21
N ASP A 467 28.32 1.16 9.98
CA ASP A 467 28.37 0.37 8.73
C ASP A 467 27.90 1.20 7.53
N VAL A 468 26.99 2.14 7.77
CA VAL A 468 26.44 3.00 6.71
C VAL A 468 26.55 4.48 7.11
N ASP A 469 26.81 5.33 6.11
CA ASP A 469 26.74 6.77 6.25
C ASP A 469 25.27 7.20 6.35
N ARG A 470 24.83 7.56 7.58
CA ARG A 470 23.47 8.00 7.86
C ARG A 470 23.06 9.26 7.11
N TYR A 471 24.00 10.05 6.63
CA TYR A 471 23.77 11.31 5.90
C TYR A 471 23.69 11.08 4.38
N SER A 472 24.01 9.89 3.91
CA SER A 472 23.92 9.51 2.50
C SER A 472 22.48 9.16 2.08
N GLY A 473 22.28 9.05 0.77
CA GLY A 473 21.00 8.69 0.19
C GLY A 473 19.94 9.78 0.31
N GLU A 474 18.74 9.48 -0.20
CA GLU A 474 17.58 10.36 -0.20
C GLU A 474 16.48 9.80 0.70
N LEU A 475 16.03 10.57 1.67
CA LEU A 475 14.90 10.21 2.52
C LEU A 475 13.59 10.54 1.80
N LEU A 476 12.81 9.52 1.48
CA LEU A 476 11.57 9.66 0.72
C LEU A 476 10.33 9.74 1.60
N PHE A 477 10.39 9.15 2.80
CA PHE A 477 9.24 9.04 3.69
C PHE A 477 9.70 8.82 5.13
N VAL A 478 9.03 9.43 6.09
CA VAL A 478 9.18 9.17 7.53
C VAL A 478 7.81 9.01 8.14
N SER A 479 7.66 8.00 8.98
CA SER A 479 6.48 7.78 9.81
C SER A 479 6.89 7.78 11.28
N ASN A 480 6.29 8.67 12.07
CA ASN A 480 6.38 8.63 13.52
C ASN A 480 5.29 7.70 14.05
N GLN A 481 5.63 6.94 15.08
CA GLN A 481 4.72 5.97 15.66
C GLN A 481 4.96 5.82 17.18
N SER A 482 4.09 5.07 17.83
CA SER A 482 4.30 4.65 19.21
C SER A 482 5.52 3.74 19.30
N ALA A 483 6.09 3.63 20.49
CA ALA A 483 7.20 2.74 20.77
C ALA A 483 6.93 1.32 20.25
N THR A 484 7.88 0.79 19.52
CA THR A 484 7.90 -0.61 19.10
C THR A 484 9.10 -1.26 19.77
N ALA A 485 8.82 -2.07 20.79
CA ALA A 485 9.81 -2.89 21.46
C ALA A 485 9.99 -4.22 20.76
N ARG A 486 11.17 -4.79 20.84
CA ARG A 486 11.49 -6.04 20.19
C ARG A 486 12.32 -6.97 21.10
N ASP A 487 11.86 -8.19 21.24
CA ASP A 487 12.61 -9.28 21.86
C ASP A 487 13.64 -9.86 20.85
N PRO A 488 14.84 -10.28 21.28
CA PRO A 488 15.87 -10.87 20.41
C PRO A 488 15.41 -12.05 19.54
N GLN A 489 14.42 -12.80 19.99
CA GLN A 489 13.88 -13.95 19.28
C GLN A 489 12.64 -13.64 18.43
N GLN A 490 12.17 -12.41 18.48
CA GLN A 490 10.98 -12.00 17.73
C GLN A 490 11.32 -11.81 16.25
N THR A 491 10.44 -12.31 15.39
CA THR A 491 10.46 -12.01 13.95
C THR A 491 9.47 -10.90 13.66
N GLU A 492 9.90 -9.93 12.89
CA GLU A 492 9.06 -8.82 12.47
C GLU A 492 8.81 -8.86 10.96
N ASP A 493 7.71 -8.24 10.57
CA ASP A 493 7.33 -8.05 9.18
C ASP A 493 6.89 -6.59 9.02
N ILE A 494 7.85 -5.74 8.62
CA ILE A 494 7.62 -4.30 8.48
C ILE A 494 7.15 -4.01 7.06
N LYS A 495 5.97 -3.42 6.96
CA LYS A 495 5.34 -3.03 5.71
C LYS A 495 5.13 -1.52 5.68
N VAL A 496 5.80 -0.86 4.75
CA VAL A 496 5.67 0.60 4.54
C VAL A 496 4.82 0.86 3.31
N VAL A 497 3.68 1.52 3.49
CA VAL A 497 2.76 1.88 2.40
C VAL A 497 2.93 3.34 2.04
N VAL A 498 3.39 3.58 0.81
CA VAL A 498 3.50 4.92 0.23
C VAL A 498 2.30 5.16 -0.68
N ARG A 499 1.52 6.19 -0.39
CA ARG A 499 0.38 6.64 -1.22
C ARG A 499 0.80 7.86 -2.04
N LEU A 500 0.65 7.76 -3.36
CA LEU A 500 1.02 8.81 -4.30
C LEU A 500 -0.16 9.70 -4.69
#